data_ac7e27ff776fd8f68c990c780956e76a
#
_entry.id   ac7e27ff776fd8f68c990c780956e76a
#
_cell.length_a   1.000
_cell.length_b   1.000
_cell.length_c   1.000
_cell.angle_alpha   90.00
_cell.angle_beta   90.00
_cell.angle_gamma   90.00
#
_symmetry.space_group_name_H-M   'P 1'
#
loop_
_entity.id
_entity.type
_entity.pdbx_description
1 polymer ?
#
loop_
_entity_poly.entity_id
_entity_poly.type
_entity_poly.pdbx_seq_one_letter_code
_entity_poly.pdbx_strand_id
1 'polypeptide(L)'
;LDCRSHNYVFGLVGEVGEVVDLLKKFFFHGHEVDSERLKSELGDILWYVSAVASLFDLDLQEIAQGNVEKLEKRYPEGFSNEASVKREKEGD
;
A
#
# COMPACT_ATOMS: atom_id res chain seq x y z
N LEU A 1 4.11 8.65 -22.22
CA LEU A 1 4.95 8.03 -21.18
C LEU A 1 5.94 7.07 -21.81
N ASP A 2 7.14 6.98 -21.29
CA ASP A 2 8.22 6.16 -21.82
C ASP A 2 8.30 4.78 -21.12
N CYS A 3 9.29 3.97 -21.54
CA CYS A 3 9.47 2.63 -20.95
C CYS A 3 9.78 2.67 -19.46
N ARG A 4 10.39 3.76 -18.98
CA ARG A 4 10.68 3.95 -17.56
C ARG A 4 9.40 4.03 -16.74
N SER A 5 8.40 4.70 -17.30
CA SER A 5 7.07 4.82 -16.67
C SER A 5 6.43 3.45 -16.50
N HIS A 6 6.49 2.62 -17.52
CA HIS A 6 5.98 1.25 -17.46
C HIS A 6 6.71 0.44 -16.39
N ASN A 7 8.03 0.58 -16.30
CA ASN A 7 8.84 -0.12 -15.30
C ASN A 7 8.43 0.26 -13.87
N TYR A 8 8.13 1.53 -13.64
CA TYR A 8 7.70 1.97 -12.30
C TYR A 8 6.35 1.35 -11.92
N VAL A 9 5.41 1.32 -12.85
CA VAL A 9 4.08 0.76 -12.60
C VAL A 9 4.16 -0.75 -12.36
N PHE A 10 4.85 -1.47 -13.24
CA PHE A 10 4.98 -2.93 -13.10
C PHE A 10 5.89 -3.34 -11.94
N GLY A 11 6.90 -2.51 -11.63
CA GLY A 11 7.73 -2.73 -10.45
C GLY A 11 6.96 -2.68 -9.15
N LEU A 12 5.97 -1.78 -9.07
CA LEU A 12 5.11 -1.69 -7.89
C LEU A 12 4.38 -3.01 -7.65
N VAL A 13 3.78 -3.59 -8.70
CA VAL A 13 3.09 -4.89 -8.57
C VAL A 13 4.05 -5.98 -8.12
N GLY A 14 5.26 -6.00 -8.69
CA GLY A 14 6.28 -6.98 -8.33
C GLY A 14 6.68 -6.92 -6.87
N GLU A 15 6.88 -5.70 -6.34
CA GLU A 15 7.26 -5.52 -4.94
C GLU A 15 6.13 -5.92 -3.99
N VAL A 16 4.89 -5.59 -4.34
CA VAL A 16 3.73 -6.04 -3.55
C VAL A 16 3.67 -7.56 -3.52
N GLY A 17 3.91 -8.21 -4.67
CA GLY A 17 3.95 -9.66 -4.77
C GLY A 17 5.01 -10.30 -3.87
N GLU A 18 6.18 -9.67 -3.76
CA GLU A 18 7.25 -10.16 -2.90
C GLU A 18 6.87 -10.09 -1.42
N VAL A 19 6.20 -9.01 -1.01
CA VAL A 19 5.69 -8.89 0.36
C VAL A 19 4.64 -9.95 0.64
N VAL A 20 3.70 -10.14 -0.30
CA VAL A 20 2.66 -11.16 -0.15
C VAL A 20 3.27 -12.56 -0.01
N ASP A 21 4.27 -12.88 -0.83
CA ASP A 21 4.95 -14.18 -0.77
C ASP A 21 5.65 -14.40 0.58
N LEU A 22 6.32 -13.38 1.08
CA LEU A 22 6.98 -13.43 2.38
C LEU A 22 5.98 -13.70 3.51
N LEU A 23 4.86 -13.00 3.51
CA LEU A 23 3.83 -13.15 4.53
C LEU A 23 3.05 -14.46 4.38
N LYS A 24 2.87 -14.94 3.16
CA LYS A 24 2.26 -16.24 2.90
C LYS A 24 3.06 -17.36 3.57
N LYS A 25 4.39 -17.31 3.49
CA LYS A 25 5.24 -18.29 4.16
C LYS A 25 5.08 -18.24 5.67
N PHE A 26 4.92 -17.05 6.23
CA PHE A 26 4.63 -16.90 7.65
C PHE A 26 3.27 -17.50 8.01
N PHE A 27 2.22 -17.14 7.27
CA PHE A 27 0.84 -17.58 7.61
C PHE A 27 0.61 -19.08 7.41
N PHE A 28 1.18 -19.67 6.36
CA PHE A 28 0.80 -21.01 5.95
C PHE A 28 1.90 -22.06 6.05
N HIS A 29 3.14 -21.67 6.23
CA HIS A 29 4.28 -22.58 6.24
C HIS A 29 5.10 -22.55 7.54
N GLY A 30 4.63 -21.83 8.55
CA GLY A 30 5.25 -21.80 9.87
C GLY A 30 6.59 -21.10 9.95
N HIS A 31 6.96 -20.34 8.93
CA HIS A 31 8.19 -19.54 8.98
C HIS A 31 8.00 -18.32 9.84
N GLU A 32 9.07 -17.91 10.53
CA GLU A 32 9.03 -16.63 11.23
C GLU A 32 9.15 -15.48 10.24
N VAL A 33 8.59 -14.31 10.59
CA VAL A 33 8.75 -13.12 9.76
C VAL A 33 10.14 -12.55 9.98
N ASP A 34 10.88 -12.40 8.89
CA ASP A 34 12.12 -11.63 8.90
C ASP A 34 11.76 -10.16 8.81
N SER A 35 11.74 -9.49 9.98
CA SER A 35 11.30 -8.11 10.08
C SER A 35 12.15 -7.15 9.27
N GLU A 36 13.45 -7.38 9.19
CA GLU A 36 14.33 -6.51 8.41
C GLU A 36 14.08 -6.66 6.92
N ARG A 37 13.82 -7.86 6.46
CA ARG A 37 13.46 -8.10 5.07
C ARG A 37 12.11 -7.50 4.74
N LEU A 38 11.11 -7.68 5.61
CA LEU A 38 9.78 -7.09 5.42
C LEU A 38 9.87 -5.57 5.35
N LYS A 39 10.65 -4.97 6.24
CA LYS A 39 10.88 -3.53 6.26
C LYS A 39 11.50 -3.05 4.95
N SER A 40 12.49 -3.77 4.44
CA SER A 40 13.15 -3.45 3.17
C SER A 40 12.16 -3.51 2.00
N GLU A 41 11.37 -4.58 1.92
CA GLU A 41 10.39 -4.77 0.85
C GLU A 41 9.27 -3.70 0.90
N LEU A 42 8.83 -3.35 2.10
CA LEU A 42 7.84 -2.27 2.26
C LEU A 42 8.43 -0.93 1.83
N GLY A 43 9.71 -0.70 2.13
CA GLY A 43 10.41 0.49 1.66
C GLY A 43 10.46 0.57 0.13
N ASP A 44 10.70 -0.56 -0.52
CA ASP A 44 10.69 -0.62 -1.98
C ASP A 44 9.32 -0.27 -2.55
N ILE A 45 8.24 -0.72 -1.90
CA ILE A 45 6.88 -0.35 -2.31
C ILE A 45 6.68 1.16 -2.20
N LEU A 46 7.10 1.76 -1.09
CA LEU A 46 7.01 3.21 -0.91
C LEU A 46 7.79 3.96 -1.99
N TRP A 47 8.95 3.44 -2.37
CA TRP A 47 9.75 4.05 -3.43
C TRP A 47 9.00 4.03 -4.76
N TYR A 48 8.38 2.90 -5.12
CA TYR A 48 7.63 2.80 -6.36
C TYR A 48 6.37 3.67 -6.33
N VAL A 49 5.71 3.78 -5.17
CA VAL A 49 4.57 4.70 -5.02
C VAL A 49 5.02 6.13 -5.29
N SER A 50 6.17 6.53 -4.72
CA SER A 50 6.74 7.85 -4.95
C SER A 50 7.07 8.07 -6.42
N ALA A 51 7.66 7.08 -7.08
CA ALA A 51 8.02 7.17 -8.49
C ALA A 51 6.77 7.35 -9.37
N VAL A 52 5.71 6.58 -9.11
CA VAL A 52 4.46 6.71 -9.86
C VAL A 52 3.82 8.09 -9.62
N ALA A 53 3.82 8.57 -8.38
CA ALA A 53 3.29 9.89 -8.06
C ALA A 53 4.04 10.97 -8.86
N SER A 54 5.36 10.87 -8.93
CA SER A 54 6.19 11.82 -9.69
C SER A 54 5.90 11.82 -11.18
N LEU A 55 5.53 10.67 -11.76
CA LEU A 55 5.16 10.60 -13.17
C LEU A 55 3.96 11.49 -13.50
N PHE A 56 3.08 11.71 -12.54
CA PHE A 56 1.85 12.46 -12.74
C PHE A 56 1.84 13.79 -11.98
N ASP A 57 3.02 14.24 -11.57
CA ASP A 57 3.18 15.52 -10.86
C ASP A 57 2.38 15.58 -9.55
N LEU A 58 2.25 14.45 -8.88
CA LEU A 58 1.56 14.37 -7.61
C LEU A 58 2.56 14.44 -6.45
N ASP A 59 2.17 15.15 -5.40
CA ASP A 59 2.98 15.29 -4.18
C ASP A 59 2.66 14.13 -3.24
N LEU A 60 3.68 13.37 -2.89
CA LEU A 60 3.52 12.20 -2.02
C LEU A 60 2.95 12.59 -0.65
N GLN A 61 3.36 13.72 -0.11
CA GLN A 61 2.83 14.19 1.18
C GLN A 61 1.34 14.49 1.09
N GLU A 62 0.90 15.11 0.00
CA GLU A 62 -0.53 15.37 -0.22
C GLU A 62 -1.32 14.07 -0.35
N ILE A 63 -0.75 13.08 -1.02
CA ILE A 63 -1.37 11.75 -1.12
C ILE A 63 -1.55 11.14 0.27
N ALA A 64 -0.49 11.17 1.07
CA ALA A 64 -0.53 10.61 2.42
C ALA A 64 -1.51 11.36 3.32
N GLN A 65 -1.49 12.68 3.29
CA GLN A 65 -2.38 13.50 4.09
C GLN A 65 -3.84 13.30 3.69
N GLY A 66 -4.11 13.26 2.38
CA GLY A 66 -5.46 13.00 1.88
C GLY A 66 -5.98 11.63 2.30
N ASN A 67 -5.09 10.64 2.37
CA ASN A 67 -5.47 9.31 2.83
C ASN A 67 -5.82 9.31 4.31
N VAL A 68 -5.05 10.01 5.14
CA VAL A 68 -5.34 10.15 6.57
C VAL A 68 -6.72 10.78 6.77
N GLU A 69 -7.00 11.86 6.06
CA GLU A 69 -8.29 12.55 6.15
C GLU A 69 -9.45 11.66 5.71
N LYS A 70 -9.25 10.91 4.65
CA LYS A 70 -10.24 9.96 4.15
C LYS A 70 -10.55 8.87 5.18
N LEU A 71 -9.51 8.33 5.83
CA LEU A 71 -9.67 7.29 6.84
C LEU A 71 -10.34 7.84 8.10
N GLU A 72 -10.00 9.05 8.50
CA GLU A 72 -10.67 9.70 9.64
C GLU A 72 -12.15 9.89 9.38
N LYS A 73 -12.52 10.24 8.15
CA LYS A 73 -13.92 10.41 7.76
C LYS A 73 -14.67 9.09 7.75
N ARG A 74 -14.05 8.02 7.25
CA ARG A 74 -14.66 6.68 7.18
C ARG A 74 -14.74 6.01 8.54
N TYR A 75 -13.73 6.21 9.37
CA TYR A 75 -13.57 5.52 10.65
C TYR A 75 -13.22 6.54 11.75
N PRO A 76 -14.18 7.45 12.09
CA PRO A 76 -13.87 8.53 13.04
C PRO A 76 -13.46 8.05 14.44
N GLU A 77 -13.82 6.81 14.79
CA GLU A 77 -13.44 6.20 16.07
C GLU A 77 -12.46 5.02 15.88
N GLY A 78 -11.76 5.02 14.73
CA GLY A 78 -10.86 3.94 14.36
C GLY A 78 -11.57 2.88 13.55
N PHE A 79 -10.79 1.98 12.93
CA PHE A 79 -11.33 0.92 12.10
C PHE A 79 -12.14 -0.08 12.95
N SER A 80 -13.28 -0.51 12.42
CA SER A 80 -14.09 -1.57 12.99
C SER A 80 -14.83 -2.31 11.86
N ASN A 81 -15.28 -3.54 12.14
CA ASN A 81 -16.07 -4.29 11.17
C ASN A 81 -17.38 -3.57 10.84
N GLU A 82 -18.02 -2.96 11.84
CA GLU A 82 -19.25 -2.20 11.64
C GLU A 82 -19.03 -1.01 10.71
N ALA A 83 -17.98 -0.24 10.93
CA ALA A 83 -17.67 0.90 10.09
C ALA A 83 -17.35 0.47 8.67
N SER A 84 -16.65 -0.66 8.48
CA SER A 84 -16.34 -1.20 7.17
C SER A 84 -17.61 -1.60 6.42
N VAL A 85 -18.53 -2.28 7.08
CA VAL A 85 -19.82 -2.68 6.49
C VAL A 85 -20.65 -1.45 6.12
N LYS A 86 -20.71 -0.44 7.00
CA LYS A 86 -21.42 0.78 6.73
C LYS A 86 -20.86 1.50 5.50
N ARG A 87 -19.53 1.55 5.37
CA ARG A 87 -18.86 2.17 4.23
C ARG A 87 -19.27 1.49 2.92
N GLU A 88 -19.31 0.17 2.90
CA GLU A 88 -19.72 -0.59 1.71
C GLU A 88 -21.16 -0.26 1.31
N LYS A 89 -22.07 -0.19 2.29
CA LYS A 89 -23.48 0.14 2.03
C LYS A 89 -23.66 1.55 1.50
N GLU A 90 -22.80 2.47 1.91
CA GLU A 90 -22.85 3.87 1.46
C GLU A 90 -22.13 4.08 0.12
N GLY A 91 -21.48 3.03 -0.41
CA GLY A 91 -20.80 3.11 -1.69
C GLY A 91 -19.52 3.93 -1.68
N ASP A 92 -18.94 4.13 -0.55
CA ASP A 92 -17.74 4.96 -0.38
C ASP A 92 -16.45 4.28 -0.84
#